data_1db13e455f5b5404f32847031d49c55c
#
_entry.id   1db13e455f5b5404f32847031d49c55c
#
_cell.length_a   1.000
_cell.length_b   1.000
_cell.length_c   1.000
_cell.angle_alpha   90.00
_cell.angle_beta   90.00
_cell.angle_gamma   90.00
#
_symmetry.space_group_name_H-M   'P 1'
#
loop_
_entity.id
_entity.type
_entity.pdbx_description
1 polymer ?
#
loop_
_entity_poly.entity_id
_entity_poly.type
_entity_poly.pdbx_seq_one_letter_code
_entity_poly.pdbx_strand_id
1 'polypeptide(L)'
;MDNPETKENLKSLGLFQESYMPVTLHVDTGFDFEKVIFKQTLLPLSESGETVIFKNRFYGCSTTFSIDPKELSAKGYNKRSSEHLNIYGQKSFDKKIHQKFLGHENIDNLKGLEVSLIYKWKLGDLLIFDRTNLHCSSSNIKIKKLGFTTSTKI
;
A
#
# COMPACT_ATOMS: atom_id res chain seq x y z
N MET A 1 13.25 12.13 5.19
CA MET A 1 13.88 13.42 5.44
C MET A 1 13.74 14.24 4.19
N ASP A 2 12.86 15.21 4.22
CA ASP A 2 12.70 16.11 3.08
C ASP A 2 13.81 17.14 3.17
N ASN A 3 14.69 17.17 2.20
CA ASN A 3 15.57 18.30 2.02
C ASN A 3 14.82 19.33 1.16
N PRO A 4 14.34 20.44 1.74
CA PRO A 4 13.55 21.43 1.02
C PRO A 4 14.32 22.10 -0.13
N GLU A 5 15.65 22.08 -0.10
CA GLU A 5 16.49 22.67 -1.15
C GLU A 5 16.62 21.76 -2.39
N THR A 6 16.20 20.51 -2.29
CA THR A 6 16.39 19.53 -3.37
C THR A 6 15.09 18.89 -3.85
N LYS A 7 13.93 19.43 -3.50
CA LYS A 7 12.65 18.86 -3.93
C LYS A 7 12.55 18.58 -5.43
N GLU A 8 13.08 19.47 -6.23
CA GLU A 8 13.10 19.30 -7.70
C GLU A 8 14.10 18.24 -8.19
N ASN A 9 15.11 17.94 -7.39
CA ASN A 9 16.18 17.00 -7.72
C ASN A 9 16.09 15.66 -6.99
N LEU A 10 15.12 15.50 -6.10
CA LEU A 10 14.97 14.26 -5.36
C LEU A 10 14.54 13.14 -6.30
N LYS A 11 15.47 12.23 -6.60
CA LYS A 11 15.22 11.09 -7.49
C LYS A 11 14.75 9.85 -6.74
N SER A 12 15.04 9.75 -5.46
CA SER A 12 14.66 8.61 -4.63
C SER A 12 14.57 8.96 -3.16
N LEU A 13 13.72 8.24 -2.45
CA LEU A 13 13.59 8.27 -1.00
C LEU A 13 13.71 6.84 -0.48
N GLY A 14 14.50 6.64 0.56
CA GLY A 14 14.64 5.36 1.24
C GLY A 14 14.11 5.41 2.67
N LEU A 15 13.42 4.36 3.10
CA LEU A 15 12.84 4.24 4.43
C LEU A 15 12.98 2.81 4.97
N PHE A 16 13.54 2.68 6.18
CA PHE A 16 13.42 1.45 6.96
C PHE A 16 12.05 1.42 7.65
N GLN A 17 11.35 0.32 7.47
CA GLN A 17 10.04 0.09 8.06
C GLN A 17 10.08 -1.13 8.98
N GLU A 18 9.54 -0.95 10.17
CA GLU A 18 9.30 -2.02 11.13
C GLU A 18 7.83 -2.03 11.52
N SER A 19 7.17 -3.17 11.35
CA SER A 19 5.75 -3.32 11.64
C SER A 19 5.50 -4.57 12.48
N TYR A 20 4.70 -4.41 13.53
CA TYR A 20 4.24 -5.49 14.41
C TYR A 20 2.79 -5.88 14.13
N MET A 21 2.08 -5.06 13.41
CA MET A 21 0.68 -5.25 13.02
C MET A 21 0.53 -5.06 11.52
N PRO A 22 -0.52 -5.63 10.92
CA PRO A 22 -0.82 -5.40 9.51
C PRO A 22 -1.03 -3.92 9.22
N VAL A 23 -0.44 -3.45 8.12
CA VAL A 23 -0.69 -2.11 7.59
C VAL A 23 -1.93 -2.18 6.70
N THR A 24 -2.89 -1.31 6.96
CA THR A 24 -4.17 -1.25 6.26
C THR A 24 -4.02 -0.73 4.82
N LEU A 25 -5.10 -0.77 4.06
CA LEU A 25 -5.15 -0.33 2.66
C LEU A 25 -4.68 1.13 2.51
N HIS A 26 -3.66 1.34 1.72
CA HIS A 26 -3.05 2.65 1.51
C HIS A 26 -2.33 2.75 0.16
N VAL A 27 -1.85 3.93 -0.15
CA VAL A 27 -0.73 4.20 -1.06
C VAL A 27 0.39 4.85 -0.27
N ASP A 28 1.63 4.57 -0.65
CA ASP A 28 2.78 5.15 0.06
C ASP A 28 2.88 6.65 -0.12
N THR A 29 3.47 7.29 0.90
CA THR A 29 3.73 8.71 0.89
C THR A 29 4.45 9.08 -0.36
N GLY A 30 3.84 9.93 -1.09
CA GLY A 30 4.41 10.40 -2.27
C GLY A 30 4.75 11.85 -2.26
N PHE A 31 5.53 12.14 -3.20
CA PHE A 31 5.79 13.48 -3.61
C PHE A 31 4.52 14.00 -4.27
N ASP A 32 4.06 15.14 -3.82
CA ASP A 32 2.87 15.82 -4.33
C ASP A 32 3.17 16.49 -5.68
N PHE A 33 3.76 15.72 -6.57
CA PHE A 33 4.09 16.19 -7.91
C PHE A 33 3.09 15.62 -8.90
N GLU A 34 2.32 16.48 -9.49
CA GLU A 34 1.46 16.13 -10.61
C GLU A 34 2.25 15.33 -11.65
N LYS A 35 1.72 14.17 -12.01
CA LYS A 35 2.18 13.33 -13.13
C LYS A 35 3.54 12.64 -12.99
N VAL A 36 4.17 12.66 -11.85
CA VAL A 36 5.43 11.91 -11.69
C VAL A 36 5.15 10.46 -11.31
N ILE A 37 5.52 9.55 -12.17
CA ILE A 37 5.43 8.11 -11.92
C ILE A 37 6.66 7.69 -11.13
N PHE A 38 6.44 7.17 -9.93
CA PHE A 38 7.49 6.56 -9.12
C PHE A 38 7.32 5.05 -9.10
N LYS A 39 8.42 4.35 -9.14
CA LYS A 39 8.47 2.96 -8.74
C LYS A 39 8.75 2.88 -7.25
N GLN A 40 7.96 2.09 -6.58
CA GLN A 40 8.19 1.65 -5.23
C GLN A 40 9.00 0.37 -5.26
N THR A 41 10.07 0.31 -4.50
CA THR A 41 10.81 -0.93 -4.27
C THR A 41 10.66 -1.34 -2.82
N LEU A 42 10.63 -2.63 -2.58
CA LEU A 42 10.58 -3.22 -1.25
C LEU A 42 11.61 -4.33 -1.18
N LEU A 43 12.58 -4.17 -0.29
CA LEU A 43 13.58 -5.18 0.06
C LEU A 43 13.20 -5.77 1.42
N PRO A 44 12.73 -7.02 1.48
CA PRO A 44 12.47 -7.69 2.75
C PRO A 44 13.75 -7.91 3.54
N LEU A 45 13.73 -7.53 4.81
CA LEU A 45 14.79 -7.79 5.79
C LEU A 45 14.32 -8.78 6.87
N SER A 46 13.13 -9.36 6.69
CA SER A 46 12.57 -10.44 7.48
C SER A 46 11.64 -11.30 6.61
N GLU A 47 11.40 -12.54 7.01
CA GLU A 47 10.47 -13.46 6.33
C GLU A 47 9.14 -13.52 7.10
N SER A 48 8.40 -12.42 7.11
CA SER A 48 7.15 -12.30 7.87
C SER A 48 6.01 -11.73 7.04
N GLY A 49 4.97 -12.52 6.85
CA GLY A 49 3.75 -12.12 6.17
C GLY A 49 3.91 -11.89 4.66
N GLU A 50 2.92 -11.24 4.11
CA GLU A 50 2.84 -10.89 2.69
C GLU A 50 2.57 -9.40 2.50
N THR A 51 2.84 -8.91 1.30
CA THR A 51 2.32 -7.64 0.76
C THR A 51 1.31 -7.97 -0.32
N VAL A 52 0.12 -7.42 -0.21
CA VAL A 52 -0.95 -7.56 -1.19
C VAL A 52 -1.03 -6.28 -2.01
N ILE A 53 -0.86 -6.40 -3.33
CA ILE A 53 -0.88 -5.28 -4.27
C ILE A 53 -2.09 -5.45 -5.17
N PHE A 54 -2.83 -4.35 -5.36
CA PHE A 54 -4.01 -4.30 -6.19
C PHE A 54 -3.70 -3.66 -7.57
N LYS A 55 -4.47 -4.02 -8.58
CA LYS A 55 -4.42 -3.35 -9.90
C LYS A 55 -4.94 -1.91 -9.83
N ASN A 56 -5.81 -1.65 -8.87
CA ASN A 56 -6.41 -0.35 -8.63
C ASN A 56 -5.35 0.65 -8.18
N ARG A 57 -5.48 1.88 -8.65
CA ARG A 57 -4.51 2.95 -8.46
C ARG A 57 -5.14 4.16 -7.81
N PHE A 58 -4.31 4.96 -7.16
CA PHE A 58 -4.64 6.28 -6.68
C PHE A 58 -3.49 7.24 -6.98
N TYR A 59 -3.81 8.40 -7.51
CA TYR A 59 -2.82 9.35 -8.02
C TYR A 59 -2.63 10.59 -7.13
N GLY A 60 -3.24 10.60 -5.97
CA GLY A 60 -3.08 11.67 -4.99
C GLY A 60 -1.91 11.45 -4.03
N CYS A 61 -1.85 12.31 -3.01
CA CYS A 61 -0.94 12.15 -1.89
C CYS A 61 -1.19 10.82 -1.19
N SER A 62 -0.18 10.36 -0.47
CA SER A 62 -0.28 9.18 0.38
C SER A 62 -1.46 9.28 1.31
N THR A 63 -2.19 8.20 1.40
CA THR A 63 -3.36 8.15 2.26
C THR A 63 -3.76 6.72 2.59
N THR A 64 -4.33 6.55 3.77
CA THR A 64 -4.97 5.32 4.20
C THR A 64 -6.47 5.42 3.91
N PHE A 65 -7.05 4.35 3.40
CA PHE A 65 -8.44 4.34 2.98
C PHE A 65 -9.30 3.46 3.88
N SER A 66 -10.47 3.96 4.26
CA SER A 66 -11.47 3.20 5.00
C SER A 66 -12.90 3.56 4.58
N ILE A 67 -13.82 2.66 4.87
CA ILE A 67 -15.27 2.91 4.82
C ILE A 67 -15.87 3.01 6.23
N ASP A 68 -15.12 2.68 7.27
CA ASP A 68 -15.59 2.75 8.65
C ASP A 68 -15.70 4.23 9.10
N PRO A 69 -16.91 4.71 9.49
CA PRO A 69 -17.08 6.08 9.96
C PRO A 69 -16.20 6.44 11.16
N LYS A 70 -15.86 5.47 12.02
CA LYS A 70 -14.99 5.70 13.18
C LYS A 70 -13.56 5.94 12.75
N GLU A 71 -13.07 5.16 11.78
CA GLU A 71 -11.73 5.37 11.21
C GLU A 71 -11.67 6.66 10.40
N LEU A 72 -12.72 7.00 9.64
CA LEU A 72 -12.79 8.25 8.88
C LEU A 72 -12.78 9.51 9.75
N SER A 73 -13.18 9.40 11.00
CA SER A 73 -13.07 10.50 11.97
C SER A 73 -11.65 10.66 12.53
N ALA A 74 -10.81 9.66 12.37
CA ALA A 74 -9.42 9.70 12.82
C ALA A 74 -8.53 10.41 11.79
N LYS A 75 -7.50 11.09 12.29
CA LYS A 75 -6.54 11.77 11.42
C LYS A 75 -5.79 10.76 10.53
N GLY A 76 -5.69 11.05 9.26
CA GLY A 76 -4.94 10.26 8.30
C GLY A 76 -5.73 9.21 7.54
N TYR A 77 -7.03 9.10 7.80
CA TYR A 77 -7.91 8.23 7.02
C TYR A 77 -8.75 9.03 6.01
N ASN A 78 -8.94 8.46 4.84
CA ASN A 78 -9.76 9.02 3.78
C ASN A 78 -10.81 8.02 3.33
N LYS A 79 -11.99 8.54 2.98
CA LYS A 79 -13.06 7.73 2.41
C LYS A 79 -12.62 7.23 1.04
N ARG A 80 -12.82 5.95 0.80
CA ARG A 80 -12.70 5.43 -0.56
C ARG A 80 -13.69 6.12 -1.47
N SER A 81 -13.17 6.69 -2.54
CA SER A 81 -13.96 7.36 -3.57
C SER A 81 -14.09 6.48 -4.82
N SER A 82 -14.92 6.91 -5.75
CA SER A 82 -15.06 6.28 -7.07
C SER A 82 -13.75 6.25 -7.86
N GLU A 83 -12.82 7.15 -7.58
CA GLU A 83 -11.51 7.20 -8.24
C GLU A 83 -10.64 5.97 -7.92
N HIS A 84 -10.84 5.35 -6.76
CA HIS A 84 -10.15 4.13 -6.37
C HIS A 84 -10.81 2.87 -6.93
N LEU A 85 -12.01 3.02 -7.44
CA LEU A 85 -12.79 1.95 -8.02
C LEU A 85 -12.55 1.96 -9.53
N ASN A 86 -12.33 0.80 -10.08
CA ASN A 86 -12.41 0.61 -11.52
C ASN A 86 -13.88 0.39 -11.93
N ILE A 87 -14.11 0.04 -13.18
CA ILE A 87 -15.45 -0.29 -13.68
C ILE A 87 -16.14 -1.43 -12.90
N TYR A 88 -15.38 -2.21 -12.13
CA TYR A 88 -15.86 -3.30 -11.28
C TYR A 88 -16.08 -2.86 -9.82
N GLY A 89 -16.16 -1.57 -9.53
CA GLY A 89 -16.25 -1.01 -8.17
C GLY A 89 -17.37 -1.54 -7.29
N GLN A 90 -18.41 -2.13 -7.88
CA GLN A 90 -19.50 -2.80 -7.17
C GLN A 90 -19.26 -4.30 -6.95
N LYS A 91 -18.22 -4.87 -7.56
CA LYS A 91 -17.92 -6.29 -7.44
C LYS A 91 -17.46 -6.61 -6.01
N SER A 92 -18.08 -7.63 -5.42
CA SER A 92 -17.67 -8.13 -4.12
C SER A 92 -16.24 -8.64 -4.17
N PHE A 93 -15.50 -8.42 -3.09
CA PHE A 93 -14.15 -8.94 -2.96
C PHE A 93 -14.15 -10.45 -2.72
N ASP A 94 -13.08 -11.13 -3.13
CA ASP A 94 -12.93 -12.58 -2.94
C ASP A 94 -12.83 -12.93 -1.45
N LYS A 95 -13.83 -13.67 -0.95
CA LYS A 95 -13.90 -14.07 0.46
C LYS A 95 -12.75 -14.98 0.88
N LYS A 96 -12.24 -15.85 -0.02
CA LYS A 96 -11.13 -16.76 0.30
C LYS A 96 -9.82 -15.97 0.46
N ILE A 97 -9.57 -15.03 -0.43
CA ILE A 97 -8.40 -14.13 -0.31
C ILE A 97 -8.52 -13.29 0.95
N HIS A 98 -9.70 -12.72 1.22
CA HIS A 98 -9.94 -11.95 2.43
C HIS A 98 -9.64 -12.76 3.69
N GLN A 99 -10.27 -13.93 3.86
CA GLN A 99 -10.08 -14.78 5.04
C GLN A 99 -8.63 -15.22 5.23
N LYS A 100 -7.93 -15.52 4.14
CA LYS A 100 -6.57 -16.04 4.20
C LYS A 100 -5.51 -14.96 4.44
N PHE A 101 -5.71 -13.77 3.90
CA PHE A 101 -4.66 -12.74 3.87
C PHE A 101 -5.06 -11.39 4.46
N LEU A 102 -6.34 -11.05 4.45
CA LEU A 102 -6.81 -9.68 4.70
C LEU A 102 -7.87 -9.59 5.80
N GLY A 103 -7.86 -10.55 6.75
CA GLY A 103 -8.84 -10.60 7.83
C GLY A 103 -8.83 -9.39 8.78
N HIS A 104 -7.80 -8.56 8.74
CA HIS A 104 -7.71 -7.29 9.48
C HIS A 104 -8.43 -6.13 8.78
N GLU A 105 -8.72 -6.27 7.47
CA GLU A 105 -9.45 -5.28 6.71
C GLU A 105 -10.96 -5.54 6.75
N ASN A 106 -11.77 -4.49 6.75
CA ASN A 106 -13.17 -4.64 6.48
C ASN A 106 -13.37 -5.08 5.01
N ILE A 107 -14.03 -6.21 4.78
CA ILE A 107 -14.23 -6.75 3.42
C ILE A 107 -14.94 -5.77 2.49
N ASP A 108 -15.83 -4.95 3.03
CA ASP A 108 -16.52 -3.92 2.25
C ASP A 108 -15.58 -2.80 1.79
N ASN A 109 -14.49 -2.57 2.52
CA ASN A 109 -13.44 -1.64 2.11
C ASN A 109 -12.66 -2.15 0.87
N LEU A 110 -12.74 -3.43 0.59
CA LEU A 110 -12.05 -4.07 -0.54
C LEU A 110 -12.94 -4.25 -1.79
N LYS A 111 -14.21 -3.85 -1.73
CA LYS A 111 -15.12 -3.92 -2.90
C LYS A 111 -14.51 -3.23 -4.11
N GLY A 112 -14.60 -3.87 -5.26
CA GLY A 112 -14.09 -3.36 -6.54
C GLY A 112 -12.58 -3.39 -6.67
N LEU A 113 -11.85 -3.84 -5.67
CA LEU A 113 -10.41 -4.03 -5.79
C LEU A 113 -10.10 -5.38 -6.43
N GLU A 114 -9.10 -5.39 -7.28
CA GLU A 114 -8.60 -6.58 -7.96
C GLU A 114 -7.14 -6.83 -7.55
N VAL A 115 -6.88 -8.00 -6.96
CA VAL A 115 -5.52 -8.36 -6.57
C VAL A 115 -4.65 -8.56 -7.80
N SER A 116 -3.52 -7.88 -7.84
CA SER A 116 -2.47 -8.04 -8.85
C SER A 116 -1.43 -9.06 -8.40
N LEU A 117 -1.03 -8.97 -7.13
CA LEU A 117 0.03 -9.81 -6.58
C LEU A 117 -0.16 -9.99 -5.07
N ILE A 118 0.05 -11.19 -4.58
CA ILE A 118 0.27 -11.48 -3.16
C ILE A 118 1.71 -11.96 -3.03
N TYR A 119 2.57 -11.06 -2.59
CA TYR A 119 4.00 -11.32 -2.47
C TYR A 119 4.35 -11.77 -1.06
N LYS A 120 4.80 -13.01 -0.91
CA LYS A 120 5.34 -13.53 0.34
C LYS A 120 6.76 -13.00 0.54
N TRP A 121 7.00 -12.38 1.68
CA TRP A 121 8.30 -11.81 2.00
C TRP A 121 9.37 -12.89 2.11
N LYS A 122 10.46 -12.67 1.39
CA LYS A 122 11.63 -13.56 1.35
C LYS A 122 12.90 -12.72 1.32
N LEU A 123 13.86 -13.09 2.14
CA LEU A 123 15.17 -12.43 2.15
C LEU A 123 15.87 -12.59 0.80
N GLY A 124 16.49 -11.52 0.33
CA GLY A 124 17.21 -11.47 -0.93
C GLY A 124 16.33 -11.17 -2.16
N ASP A 125 15.02 -11.16 -2.03
CA ASP A 125 14.13 -10.72 -3.10
C ASP A 125 14.05 -9.19 -3.14
N LEU A 126 13.70 -8.66 -4.30
CA LEU A 126 13.36 -7.25 -4.51
C LEU A 126 12.01 -7.16 -5.20
N LEU A 127 11.02 -6.63 -4.51
CA LEU A 127 9.71 -6.36 -5.08
C LEU A 127 9.68 -4.95 -5.65
N ILE A 128 9.25 -4.81 -6.91
CA ILE A 128 9.11 -3.52 -7.59
C ILE A 128 7.68 -3.38 -8.11
N PHE A 129 7.01 -2.28 -7.79
CA PHE A 129 5.65 -1.98 -8.26
C PHE A 129 5.43 -0.47 -8.40
N ASP A 130 4.35 -0.08 -9.07
CA ASP A 130 4.02 1.33 -9.20
C ASP A 130 3.52 1.87 -7.86
N ARG A 131 4.09 2.97 -7.40
CA ARG A 131 3.70 3.65 -6.17
C ARG A 131 2.20 3.96 -6.07
N THR A 132 1.58 4.21 -7.21
CA THR A 132 0.14 4.49 -7.29
C THR A 132 -0.74 3.27 -7.05
N ASN A 133 -0.19 2.06 -7.04
CA ASN A 133 -0.98 0.88 -6.73
C ASN A 133 -1.43 0.89 -5.26
N LEU A 134 -2.73 0.69 -5.04
CA LEU A 134 -3.24 0.40 -3.71
C LEU A 134 -2.60 -0.89 -3.20
N HIS A 135 -2.21 -0.90 -1.93
CA HIS A 135 -1.61 -2.07 -1.32
C HIS A 135 -1.81 -2.10 0.21
N CYS A 136 -1.54 -3.23 0.80
CA CYS A 136 -1.60 -3.44 2.26
C CYS A 136 -0.73 -4.63 2.68
N SER A 137 -0.49 -4.77 3.97
CA SER A 137 0.09 -5.99 4.53
C SER A 137 -0.96 -7.10 4.61
N SER A 138 -0.52 -8.36 4.65
CA SER A 138 -1.39 -9.46 5.05
C SER A 138 -1.59 -9.48 6.57
N SER A 139 -2.62 -10.22 7.02
CA SER A 139 -2.87 -10.54 8.44
C SER A 139 -1.84 -11.52 9.03
N ASN A 140 -0.97 -12.11 8.21
CA ASN A 140 -0.13 -13.25 8.57
C ASN A 140 1.22 -12.84 9.19
N ILE A 141 1.28 -11.72 9.88
CA ILE A 141 2.49 -11.29 10.56
C ILE A 141 2.65 -12.12 11.84
N LYS A 142 3.63 -13.04 11.84
CA LYS A 142 3.92 -13.91 12.98
C LYS A 142 4.92 -13.30 13.96
N ILE A 143 5.84 -12.54 13.43
CA ILE A 143 6.88 -11.79 14.13
C ILE A 143 6.94 -10.41 13.50
N LYS A 144 7.79 -9.54 14.00
CA LYS A 144 7.97 -8.24 13.36
C LYS A 144 8.31 -8.37 11.87
N LYS A 145 7.76 -7.49 11.09
CA LYS A 145 8.01 -7.35 9.67
C LYS A 145 8.99 -6.21 9.48
N LEU A 146 10.19 -6.49 8.97
CA LEU A 146 11.23 -5.51 8.74
C LEU A 146 11.56 -5.44 7.27
N GLY A 147 11.52 -4.26 6.69
CA GLY A 147 11.83 -4.03 5.29
C GLY A 147 12.50 -2.69 5.04
N PHE A 148 13.12 -2.58 3.89
CA PHE A 148 13.60 -1.32 3.36
C PHE A 148 12.82 -0.99 2.09
N THR A 149 12.21 0.19 2.06
CA THR A 149 11.45 0.66 0.89
C THR A 149 12.14 1.86 0.28
N THR A 150 12.07 1.96 -1.03
CA THR A 150 12.48 3.17 -1.74
C THR A 150 11.42 3.57 -2.75
N SER A 151 11.29 4.87 -2.97
CA SER A 151 10.53 5.43 -4.09
C SER A 151 11.49 6.12 -5.03
N THR A 152 11.51 5.71 -6.28
CA THR A 152 12.42 6.23 -7.30
C THR A 152 11.63 6.82 -8.44
N LYS A 153 11.97 8.04 -8.82
CA LYS A 153 11.46 8.69 -10.03
C LYS A 153 12.03 8.00 -11.26
N ILE A 154 11.17 7.70 -12.21
CA ILE A 154 11.55 7.15 -13.52
C ILE A 154 11.39 8.26 -14.59
#